data_e1c51d8afaa0dfa80ff56c1e1aad164c
#
_entry.id   e1c51d8afaa0dfa80ff56c1e1aad164c
#
_cell.length_a   1.000
_cell.length_b   1.000
_cell.length_c   1.000
_cell.angle_alpha   90.00
_cell.angle_beta   90.00
_cell.angle_gamma   90.00
#
_symmetry.space_group_name_H-M   'P 1'
#
loop_
_entity.id
_entity.type
_entity.pdbx_description
1 polymer ?
#
loop_
_entity_poly.entity_id
_entity_poly.type
_entity_poly.pdbx_seq_one_letter_code
_entity_poly.pdbx_strand_id
1 'polypeptide(L)'
;MIDARSRERFEGKVPEPRKGLRSGSIKNSFCLPFNLCLNKDKTFKNKEELENVFKSCLKNISDQDIVFSCGSGVTACVLALAYSLINDKYLPCIYDGSWAEYGLIKI
;
A
#
# COMPACT_ATOMS: atom_id res chain seq x y z
N MET A 1 3.15 1.24 -8.24
CA MET A 1 3.12 0.50 -6.96
C MET A 1 2.44 1.35 -5.89
N ILE A 2 1.60 0.76 -5.08
CA ILE A 2 0.86 1.44 -4.01
C ILE A 2 1.35 0.92 -2.67
N ASP A 3 1.82 1.81 -1.80
CA ASP A 3 2.41 1.47 -0.50
C ASP A 3 1.39 1.69 0.61
N ALA A 4 1.13 0.66 1.41
CA ALA A 4 0.12 0.65 2.48
C ALA A 4 0.64 1.17 3.83
N ARG A 5 1.92 1.53 3.93
CA ARG A 5 2.50 2.05 5.18
C ARG A 5 1.92 3.43 5.52
N SER A 6 2.17 3.89 6.74
CA SER A 6 1.81 5.25 7.13
C SER A 6 2.52 6.27 6.23
N ARG A 7 1.91 7.45 6.10
CA ARG A 7 2.47 8.50 5.27
C ARG A 7 3.85 8.97 5.76
N GLU A 8 4.03 9.05 7.07
CA GLU A 8 5.32 9.45 7.66
C GLU A 8 6.44 8.47 7.32
N ARG A 9 6.16 7.17 7.34
CA ARG A 9 7.15 6.16 6.95
C ARG A 9 7.43 6.24 5.44
N PHE A 10 6.40 6.41 4.64
CA PHE A 10 6.53 6.53 3.19
C PHE A 10 7.38 7.75 2.80
N GLU A 11 7.19 8.87 3.48
CA GLU A 11 7.93 10.10 3.22
C GLU A 11 9.32 10.13 3.85
N GLY A 12 9.67 9.12 4.63
CA GLY A 12 10.98 9.02 5.28
C GLY A 12 11.14 9.94 6.49
N LYS A 13 10.03 10.44 7.05
CA LYS A 13 10.05 11.37 8.19
C LYS A 13 10.29 10.70 9.53
N VAL A 14 10.05 9.40 9.61
CA VAL A 14 10.28 8.58 10.81
C VAL A 14 11.10 7.36 10.44
N PRO A 15 11.91 6.82 11.39
CA PRO A 15 12.68 5.61 11.12
C PRO A 15 11.75 4.39 11.02
N GLU A 16 12.22 3.37 10.30
CA GLU A 16 11.51 2.11 10.24
C GLU A 16 11.61 1.38 11.58
N PRO A 17 10.55 0.65 12.00
CA PRO A 17 10.59 -0.11 13.27
C PRO A 17 11.62 -1.21 13.26
N ARG A 18 11.97 -1.78 12.11
CA ARG A 18 12.97 -2.83 11.99
C ARG A 18 14.34 -2.24 11.76
N LYS A 19 15.35 -2.81 12.46
CA LYS A 19 16.73 -2.40 12.28
C LYS A 19 17.24 -2.78 10.88
N GLY A 20 18.15 -1.96 10.35
CA GLY A 20 18.81 -2.25 9.08
C GLY A 20 18.02 -1.83 7.86
N LEU A 21 16.88 -1.15 8.05
CA LEU A 21 16.07 -0.64 6.93
C LEU A 21 16.26 0.86 6.78
N ARG A 22 16.34 1.30 5.53
CA ARG A 22 16.35 2.73 5.19
C ARG A 22 14.98 3.34 5.45
N SER A 23 14.92 4.65 5.60
CA SER A 23 13.68 5.41 5.58
C SER A 23 13.33 5.78 4.14
N GLY A 24 12.03 5.98 3.87
CA GLY A 24 11.57 6.41 2.56
C GLY A 24 10.68 5.40 1.86
N SER A 25 10.70 5.40 0.52
CA SER A 25 9.79 4.59 -0.28
C SER A 25 10.44 4.12 -1.58
N ILE A 26 9.78 3.19 -2.25
CA ILE A 26 10.20 2.71 -3.56
C ILE A 26 9.92 3.82 -4.59
N LYS A 27 10.88 4.04 -5.50
CA LYS A 27 10.75 5.04 -6.54
C LYS A 27 9.47 4.77 -7.38
N ASN A 28 8.76 5.85 -7.71
CA ASN A 28 7.53 5.82 -8.50
C ASN A 28 6.37 5.08 -7.82
N SER A 29 6.38 4.98 -6.50
CA SER A 29 5.26 4.45 -5.73
C SER A 29 4.38 5.59 -5.20
N PHE A 30 3.14 5.24 -4.85
CA PHE A 30 2.17 6.16 -4.24
C PHE A 30 1.79 5.64 -2.86
N CYS A 31 1.52 6.54 -1.94
CA CYS A 31 1.13 6.18 -0.58
C CYS A 31 -0.38 6.09 -0.46
N LEU A 32 -0.87 4.97 0.06
CA LEU A 32 -2.26 4.82 0.49
C LEU A 32 -2.23 4.04 1.80
N PRO A 33 -2.15 4.73 2.95
CA PRO A 33 -2.18 4.04 4.24
C PRO A 33 -3.39 3.12 4.35
N PHE A 34 -3.17 1.87 4.76
CA PHE A 34 -4.20 0.83 4.71
C PHE A 34 -5.45 1.18 5.54
N ASN A 35 -5.28 1.95 6.62
CA ASN A 35 -6.38 2.34 7.49
C ASN A 35 -7.41 3.24 6.79
N LEU A 36 -7.05 3.88 5.67
CA LEU A 36 -7.99 4.69 4.90
C LEU A 36 -9.06 3.84 4.21
N CYS A 37 -8.86 2.54 4.10
CA CYS A 37 -9.85 1.60 3.56
C CYS A 37 -10.76 1.03 4.65
N LEU A 38 -10.53 1.37 5.91
CA LEU A 38 -11.23 0.79 7.05
C LEU A 38 -12.06 1.82 7.79
N ASN A 39 -13.19 1.35 8.34
CA ASN A 39 -13.99 2.11 9.30
C ASN A 39 -13.30 2.08 10.68
N LYS A 40 -13.83 2.87 11.62
CA LYS A 40 -13.30 2.91 13.00
C LYS A 40 -13.32 1.56 13.70
N ASP A 41 -14.29 0.70 13.37
CA ASP A 41 -14.40 -0.67 13.91
C ASP A 41 -13.52 -1.68 13.18
N LYS A 42 -12.68 -1.22 12.27
CA LYS A 42 -11.74 -2.02 11.46
C LYS A 42 -12.40 -2.92 10.43
N THR A 43 -13.67 -2.69 10.10
CA THR A 43 -14.29 -3.30 8.92
C THR A 43 -13.99 -2.47 7.68
N PHE A 44 -14.08 -3.09 6.50
CA PHE A 44 -13.88 -2.37 5.26
C PHE A 44 -14.98 -1.33 5.03
N LYS A 45 -14.60 -0.19 4.48
CA LYS A 45 -15.55 0.81 4.01
C LYS A 45 -16.41 0.22 2.89
N ASN A 46 -17.57 0.83 2.64
CA ASN A 46 -18.45 0.34 1.57
C ASN A 46 -17.82 0.58 0.19
N LYS A 47 -18.42 -0.01 -0.85
CA LYS A 47 -17.89 0.03 -2.21
C LYS A 47 -17.69 1.47 -2.71
N GLU A 48 -18.67 2.35 -2.49
CA GLU A 48 -18.60 3.74 -2.95
C GLU A 48 -17.44 4.49 -2.27
N GLU A 49 -17.29 4.32 -0.95
CA GLU A 49 -16.22 4.95 -0.20
C GLU A 49 -14.85 4.43 -0.65
N LEU A 50 -14.72 3.11 -0.88
CA LEU A 50 -13.49 2.51 -1.39
C LEU A 50 -13.14 3.03 -2.78
N GLU A 51 -14.13 3.17 -3.67
CA GLU A 51 -13.92 3.73 -5.00
C GLU A 51 -13.33 5.14 -4.91
N ASN A 52 -13.85 5.97 -4.00
CA ASN A 52 -13.33 7.33 -3.81
C ASN A 52 -11.91 7.33 -3.28
N VAL A 53 -11.59 6.45 -2.34
CA VAL A 53 -10.24 6.30 -1.78
C VAL A 53 -9.24 5.96 -2.87
N PHE A 54 -9.56 4.95 -3.70
CA PHE A 54 -8.63 4.51 -4.75
C PHE A 54 -8.54 5.51 -5.90
N LYS A 55 -9.61 6.22 -6.23
CA LYS A 55 -9.58 7.26 -7.26
C LYS A 55 -8.52 8.33 -6.99
N SER A 56 -8.33 8.67 -5.73
CA SER A 56 -7.34 9.70 -5.36
C SER A 56 -5.90 9.25 -5.62
N CYS A 57 -5.65 7.95 -5.65
CA CYS A 57 -4.30 7.38 -5.85
C CYS A 57 -4.05 6.89 -7.28
N LEU A 58 -5.11 6.46 -7.97
CA LEU A 58 -4.99 5.69 -9.21
C LEU A 58 -5.25 6.50 -10.47
N LYS A 59 -5.10 7.80 -10.43
CA LYS A 59 -5.27 8.64 -11.61
C LYS A 59 -4.27 8.21 -12.69
N ASN A 60 -4.81 7.84 -13.86
CA ASN A 60 -4.02 7.47 -15.03
C ASN A 60 -3.19 6.18 -14.89
N ILE A 61 -3.54 5.31 -13.94
CA ILE A 61 -2.87 4.02 -13.77
C ILE A 61 -3.81 2.92 -14.26
N SER A 62 -3.28 2.02 -15.12
CA SER A 62 -4.02 0.84 -15.58
C SER A 62 -4.16 -0.18 -14.45
N ASP A 63 -5.32 -0.85 -14.37
CA ASP A 63 -5.55 -1.94 -13.41
C ASP A 63 -4.48 -3.03 -13.48
N GLN A 64 -3.93 -3.25 -14.67
CA GLN A 64 -2.92 -4.30 -14.89
C GLN A 64 -1.57 -3.96 -14.27
N ASP A 65 -1.33 -2.68 -13.97
CA ASP A 65 -0.05 -2.20 -13.46
C ASP A 65 -0.06 -1.97 -11.95
N ILE A 66 -1.15 -2.34 -11.27
CA ILE A 66 -1.28 -2.09 -9.84
C ILE A 66 -0.62 -3.21 -9.04
N VAL A 67 0.41 -2.84 -8.26
CA VAL A 67 1.11 -3.73 -7.34
C VAL A 67 1.09 -3.06 -5.96
N PHE A 68 0.75 -3.82 -4.94
CA PHE A 68 0.68 -3.32 -3.56
C PHE A 68 1.92 -3.74 -2.76
N SER A 69 2.39 -2.86 -1.90
CA SER A 69 3.51 -3.12 -0.99
C SER A 69 3.23 -2.49 0.37
N CYS A 70 4.02 -2.85 1.36
CA CYS A 70 3.99 -2.23 2.69
C CYS A 70 5.34 -2.44 3.39
N GLY A 71 5.37 -2.57 4.70
CA GLY A 71 6.60 -2.87 5.44
C GLY A 71 7.08 -4.30 5.20
N SER A 72 6.19 -5.28 5.38
CA SER A 72 6.52 -6.72 5.29
C SER A 72 5.67 -7.51 4.30
N GLY A 73 4.74 -6.86 3.62
CA GLY A 73 3.78 -7.51 2.71
C GLY A 73 2.42 -7.80 3.35
N VAL A 74 2.29 -7.67 4.66
CA VAL A 74 1.06 -8.02 5.38
C VAL A 74 -0.06 -7.02 5.14
N THR A 75 0.17 -5.72 5.39
CA THR A 75 -0.87 -4.69 5.21
C THR A 75 -1.12 -4.38 3.74
N ALA A 76 -0.20 -4.72 2.84
CA ALA A 76 -0.46 -4.66 1.40
C ALA A 76 -1.63 -5.55 1.01
N CYS A 77 -1.83 -6.68 1.70
CA CYS A 77 -2.97 -7.57 1.46
C CYS A 77 -4.31 -6.89 1.78
N VAL A 78 -4.33 -5.97 2.74
CA VAL A 78 -5.55 -5.18 3.06
C VAL A 78 -5.94 -4.35 1.85
N LEU A 79 -4.99 -3.64 1.24
CA LEU A 79 -5.26 -2.85 0.04
C LEU A 79 -5.68 -3.71 -1.15
N ALA A 80 -5.01 -4.84 -1.35
CA ALA A 80 -5.33 -5.74 -2.44
C ALA A 80 -6.74 -6.29 -2.31
N LEU A 81 -7.14 -6.70 -1.11
CA LEU A 81 -8.50 -7.17 -0.84
C LEU A 81 -9.52 -6.06 -1.03
N ALA A 82 -9.25 -4.87 -0.49
CA ALA A 82 -10.14 -3.72 -0.64
C ALA A 82 -10.37 -3.39 -2.12
N TYR A 83 -9.30 -3.38 -2.92
CA TYR A 83 -9.42 -3.09 -4.35
C TYR A 83 -10.21 -4.18 -5.07
N SER A 84 -10.06 -5.44 -4.68
CA SER A 84 -10.81 -6.55 -5.28
C SER A 84 -12.32 -6.44 -5.02
N LEU A 85 -12.72 -5.74 -3.96
CA LEU A 85 -14.15 -5.52 -3.66
C LEU A 85 -14.80 -4.51 -4.62
N ILE A 86 -14.01 -3.66 -5.26
CA ILE A 86 -14.53 -2.65 -6.21
C ILE A 86 -14.17 -2.97 -7.66
N ASN A 87 -13.34 -3.97 -7.91
CA ASN A 87 -12.96 -4.38 -9.25
C ASN A 87 -12.81 -5.91 -9.29
N ASP A 88 -13.85 -6.59 -9.76
CA ASP A 88 -13.92 -8.06 -9.79
C ASP A 88 -13.01 -8.70 -10.85
N LYS A 89 -12.47 -7.91 -11.76
CA LYS A 89 -11.53 -8.37 -12.79
C LYS A 89 -10.07 -8.27 -12.35
N TYR A 90 -9.81 -7.61 -11.23
CA TYR A 90 -8.47 -7.43 -10.73
C TYR A 90 -7.93 -8.69 -10.08
N LEU A 91 -6.74 -9.13 -10.50
CA LEU A 91 -6.01 -10.19 -9.84
C LEU A 91 -5.01 -9.55 -8.87
N PRO A 92 -5.12 -9.80 -7.57
CA PRO A 92 -4.23 -9.20 -6.58
C PRO A 92 -2.75 -9.46 -6.90
N CYS A 93 -1.98 -8.40 -6.89
CA CYS A 93 -0.54 -8.46 -7.09
C CYS A 93 0.16 -7.73 -5.96
N ILE A 94 0.98 -8.45 -5.22
CA ILE A 94 1.66 -7.94 -4.03
C ILE A 94 3.17 -8.17 -4.19
N TYR A 95 3.95 -7.09 -3.94
CA TYR A 95 5.38 -7.25 -3.78
C TYR A 95 5.64 -7.77 -2.35
N ASP A 96 5.75 -9.08 -2.23
CA ASP A 96 5.84 -9.77 -0.94
C ASP A 96 7.02 -9.31 -0.10
N GLY A 97 8.18 -9.08 -0.70
CA GLY A 97 9.36 -8.57 0.01
C GLY A 97 9.13 -7.18 0.60
N SER A 98 8.38 -6.34 -0.10
CA SER A 98 8.01 -4.99 0.33
C SER A 98 9.21 -4.16 0.78
N TRP A 99 9.02 -3.20 1.69
CA TRP A 99 10.12 -2.37 2.17
C TRP A 99 11.15 -3.17 2.98
N ALA A 100 10.72 -4.25 3.63
CA ALA A 100 11.64 -5.12 4.37
C ALA A 100 12.75 -5.69 3.47
N GLU A 101 12.48 -5.88 2.20
CA GLU A 101 13.46 -6.33 1.21
C GLU A 101 14.12 -5.15 0.50
N TYR A 102 13.30 -4.27 -0.07
CA TYR A 102 13.78 -3.14 -0.89
C TYR A 102 14.61 -2.16 -0.08
N GLY A 103 14.20 -1.91 1.17
CA GLY A 103 14.85 -0.94 2.05
C GLY A 103 16.07 -1.45 2.79
N LEU A 104 16.49 -2.72 2.57
CA LEU A 104 17.67 -3.25 3.26
C LEU A 104 18.91 -2.42 2.97
N ILE A 105 19.63 -2.09 4.04
CA ILE A 105 20.92 -1.41 3.92
C ILE A 105 21.96 -2.48 3.65
N LYS A 106 22.53 -2.43 2.45
CA LYS A 106 23.61 -3.34 2.07
C LYS A 106 24.94 -2.74 2.51
N ILE A 107 25.66 -3.49 3.29
CA ILE A 107 26.99 -3.12 3.76
C ILE A 107 28.03 -3.67 2.79
#